data_0405299ca4115daa131d4825a7b2d819
#
_entry.id   0405299ca4115daa131d4825a7b2d819
#
_cell.length_a   1.000
_cell.length_b   1.000
_cell.length_c   1.000
_cell.angle_alpha   90.00
_cell.angle_beta   90.00
_cell.angle_gamma   90.00
#
_symmetry.space_group_name_H-M   'P 1'
#
loop_
_entity.id
_entity.type
_entity.pdbx_description
1 polymer ?
#
loop_
_entity_poly.entity_id
_entity_poly.type
_entity_poly.pdbx_seq_one_letter_code
_entity_poly.pdbx_strand_id
1 'polypeptide(L)' 'MKMKRIANNVALQTIGYLISGFTKVYIYVQECGYHKRDIYRGLYKHFTYDEMNKYAYCTVTELRADENVLYIGIEE' A
#
# COMPACT_ATOMS: atom_id res chain seq x y z
N MET A 1 -3.55 19.39 -7.20
CA MET A 1 -3.27 18.53 -8.32
C MET A 1 -3.60 17.09 -7.98
N LYS A 2 -4.19 16.43 -8.91
CA LYS A 2 -4.61 15.10 -8.62
C LYS A 2 -3.44 14.11 -8.63
N MET A 3 -3.54 13.13 -7.76
CA MET A 3 -2.55 12.09 -7.68
C MET A 3 -2.52 11.28 -8.95
N LYS A 4 -1.33 11.07 -9.46
CA LYS A 4 -1.17 10.21 -10.60
C LYS A 4 -0.93 8.80 -10.15
N ARG A 5 -1.24 7.87 -11.00
CA ARG A 5 -0.80 6.51 -10.75
C ARG A 5 0.70 6.48 -10.72
N ILE A 6 1.21 5.65 -9.84
CA ILE A 6 2.65 5.52 -9.67
C ILE A 6 3.28 5.07 -10.97
N ALA A 7 2.73 4.02 -11.52
CA ALA A 7 3.18 3.49 -12.78
C ALA A 7 2.19 2.42 -13.17
N ASN A 8 2.21 2.05 -14.43
CA ASN A 8 1.34 1.00 -14.88
C ASN A 8 1.80 -0.32 -14.27
N ASN A 9 0.89 -0.95 -13.54
CA ASN A 9 1.10 -2.32 -13.06
C ASN A 9 2.26 -2.49 -12.10
N VAL A 10 2.51 -1.50 -11.27
CA VAL A 10 3.48 -1.68 -10.20
C VAL A 10 2.83 -2.51 -9.12
N ALA A 11 3.44 -3.63 -8.78
CA ALA A 11 2.93 -4.53 -7.77
C ALA A 11 3.35 -4.08 -6.37
N LEU A 12 2.54 -4.43 -5.38
CA LEU A 12 2.85 -4.07 -4.01
C LEU A 12 4.23 -4.56 -3.59
N GLN A 13 4.60 -5.80 -3.94
CA GLN A 13 5.89 -6.32 -3.53
C GLN A 13 7.05 -5.49 -4.08
N THR A 14 6.86 -4.87 -5.25
CA THR A 14 7.92 -4.07 -5.85
C THR A 14 8.27 -2.88 -4.98
N ILE A 15 7.28 -2.16 -4.48
CA ILE A 15 7.56 -1.02 -3.61
C ILE A 15 7.87 -1.47 -2.19
N GLY A 16 7.39 -2.66 -1.82
CA GLY A 16 7.60 -3.17 -0.47
C GLY A 16 9.07 -3.30 -0.10
N TYR A 17 9.92 -3.59 -1.08
CA TYR A 17 11.35 -3.68 -0.82
C TYR A 17 12.00 -2.34 -0.52
N LEU A 18 11.31 -1.25 -0.81
CA LEU A 18 11.86 0.09 -0.64
C LEU A 18 11.40 0.75 0.65
N ILE A 19 10.49 0.11 1.38
CA ILE A 19 9.91 0.70 2.57
C ILE A 19 10.70 0.29 3.80
N SER A 20 11.14 1.28 4.57
CA SER A 20 11.81 1.01 5.84
C SER A 20 10.83 0.35 6.81
N GLY A 21 11.31 -0.61 7.59
CA GLY A 21 10.50 -1.27 8.59
C GLY A 21 9.94 -0.32 9.64
N PHE A 22 10.57 0.83 9.84
CA PHE A 22 10.12 1.80 10.82
C PHE A 22 9.12 2.80 10.27
N THR A 23 8.73 2.66 9.02
CA THR A 23 7.73 3.53 8.40
C THR A 23 6.34 3.12 8.88
N LYS A 24 5.55 4.10 9.30
CA LYS A 24 4.13 3.84 9.57
C LYS A 24 3.42 3.78 8.24
N VAL A 25 2.67 2.72 8.02
CA VAL A 25 1.95 2.53 6.76
C VAL A 25 0.47 2.29 7.02
N TYR A 26 -0.32 2.64 6.05
CA TYR A 26 -1.73 2.27 5.99
C TYR A 26 -1.96 1.66 4.62
N ILE A 27 -2.16 0.34 4.60
CA ILE A 27 -2.35 -0.41 3.36
C ILE A 27 -3.82 -0.77 3.27
N TYR A 28 -4.43 -0.49 2.14
CA TYR A 28 -5.85 -0.73 1.96
C TYR A 28 -6.15 -1.12 0.52
N VAL A 29 -7.26 -1.82 0.33
CA VAL A 29 -7.78 -2.12 -1.00
C VAL A 29 -8.79 -1.05 -1.36
N GLN A 30 -8.58 -0.40 -2.49
CA GLN A 30 -9.55 0.57 -3.00
C GLN A 30 -10.66 -0.21 -3.68
N GLU A 31 -11.85 -0.14 -3.10
CA GLU A 31 -13.00 -0.81 -3.65
C GLU A 31 -13.87 0.21 -4.38
N CYS A 32 -15.00 -0.24 -4.86
CA CYS A 32 -15.88 0.57 -5.65
C CYS A 32 -16.27 1.86 -4.92
N GLY A 33 -16.24 2.98 -5.62
CA GLY A 33 -16.61 4.26 -5.04
C GLY A 33 -15.54 4.75 -4.07
N TYR A 34 -15.97 5.15 -2.89
CA TYR A 34 -15.05 5.67 -1.88
C TYR A 34 -14.71 4.64 -0.81
N HIS A 35 -15.13 3.42 -1.01
CA HIS A 35 -14.88 2.38 -0.02
C HIS A 35 -13.44 1.95 -0.02
N LYS A 36 -12.89 1.79 1.17
CA LYS A 36 -11.55 1.27 1.37
C LYS A 36 -11.64 0.15 2.38
N ARG A 37 -11.03 -0.96 2.06
CA ARG A 37 -10.97 -2.09 2.97
C ARG A 37 -9.58 -2.15 3.55
N ASP A 38 -9.47 -1.95 4.87
CA ASP A 38 -8.18 -1.94 5.54
C ASP A 38 -7.52 -3.30 5.45
N ILE A 39 -6.23 -3.29 5.11
CA ILE A 39 -5.41 -4.49 5.17
C ILE A 39 -4.50 -4.42 6.37
N TYR A 40 -3.84 -3.28 6.55
CA TYR A 40 -2.87 -3.15 7.61
C TYR A 40 -2.63 -1.69 7.96
N ARG A 41 -2.50 -1.41 9.27
CA ARG A 41 -2.07 -0.11 9.77
C ARG A 41 -1.03 -0.33 10.83
N GLY A 42 0.06 0.38 10.76
CA GLY A 42 1.10 0.30 11.76
C GLY A 42 2.48 0.38 11.15
N LEU A 43 3.47 -0.05 11.92
CA LEU A 43 4.83 -0.05 11.40
C LEU A 43 4.99 -1.16 10.37
N TYR A 44 5.66 -0.83 9.29
CA TYR A 44 5.82 -1.76 8.19
C TYR A 44 6.49 -3.06 8.61
N LYS A 45 7.42 -2.99 9.56
CA LYS A 45 8.13 -4.18 10.00
C LYS A 45 7.21 -5.25 10.61
N HIS A 46 6.01 -4.87 11.03
CA HIS A 46 5.06 -5.82 11.59
C HIS A 46 4.05 -6.33 10.54
N PHE A 47 4.17 -5.87 9.32
CA PHE A 47 3.37 -6.40 8.22
C PHE A 47 4.04 -7.69 7.79
N THR A 48 3.42 -8.81 8.11
CA THR A 48 4.08 -10.11 8.03
C THR A 48 4.31 -10.55 6.58
N TYR A 49 5.24 -11.48 6.44
CA TYR A 49 5.53 -12.07 5.15
C TYR A 49 4.29 -12.74 4.56
N ASP A 50 3.52 -13.42 5.41
CA ASP A 50 2.30 -14.09 4.96
C ASP A 50 1.29 -13.08 4.42
N GLU A 51 1.12 -11.96 5.12
CA GLU A 51 0.21 -10.92 4.66
C GLU A 51 0.70 -10.30 3.36
N MET A 52 1.99 -10.04 3.27
CA MET A 52 2.54 -9.49 2.04
C MET A 52 2.30 -10.44 0.87
N ASN A 53 2.46 -11.75 1.10
CA ASN A 53 2.27 -12.73 0.03
C ASN A 53 0.85 -12.74 -0.52
N LYS A 54 -0.14 -12.47 0.32
CA LYS A 54 -1.52 -12.43 -0.14
C LYS A 54 -1.75 -11.32 -1.16
N TYR A 55 -1.01 -10.24 -1.03
CA TYR A 55 -1.26 -9.04 -1.82
C TYR A 55 -0.08 -8.65 -2.70
N ALA A 56 0.94 -9.50 -2.77
CA ALA A 56 2.21 -9.15 -3.40
C ALA A 56 2.08 -8.69 -4.84
N TYR A 57 1.17 -9.28 -5.57
CA TYR A 57 1.00 -8.98 -7.00
C TYR A 57 -0.13 -8.00 -7.27
N CYS A 58 -0.78 -7.49 -6.24
CA CYS A 58 -1.82 -6.50 -6.43
C CYS A 58 -1.20 -5.20 -6.93
N THR A 59 -1.89 -4.55 -7.84
CA THR A 59 -1.42 -3.30 -8.40
C THR A 59 -1.56 -2.15 -7.40
N VAL A 60 -0.52 -1.37 -7.26
CA VAL A 60 -0.56 -0.18 -6.41
C VAL A 60 -1.29 0.93 -7.16
N THR A 61 -2.36 1.44 -6.56
CA THR A 61 -3.17 2.48 -7.16
C THR A 61 -2.92 3.85 -6.54
N GLU A 62 -2.39 3.87 -5.33
CA GLU A 62 -2.09 5.12 -4.64
C GLU A 62 -0.86 4.94 -3.78
N LEU A 63 -0.02 5.96 -3.77
CA LEU A 63 1.12 6.00 -2.87
C LEU A 63 1.27 7.45 -2.45
N ARG A 64 1.03 7.72 -1.18
CA ARG A 64 0.96 9.08 -0.68
C ARG A 64 1.49 9.14 0.74
N ALA A 65 2.28 10.13 1.04
CA ALA A 65 2.78 10.35 2.39
C ALA A 65 2.07 11.55 2.99
N ASP A 66 1.61 11.41 4.21
CA ASP A 66 0.89 12.47 4.89
C ASP A 66 1.05 12.27 6.38
N GLU A 67 1.53 13.31 7.09
CA GLU A 67 1.69 13.30 8.54
C GLU A 67 2.42 12.06 9.06
N ASN A 68 3.52 11.74 8.39
CA ASN A 68 4.39 10.63 8.79
C ASN A 68 3.77 9.25 8.59
N VAL A 69 2.71 9.16 7.79
CA VAL A 69 2.11 7.89 7.42
C VAL A 69 2.19 7.74 5.92
N LEU A 70 2.61 6.57 5.47
CA LEU A 70 2.63 6.24 4.07
C LEU A 70 1.36 5.48 3.73
N TYR A 71 0.54 6.07 2.88
CA TYR A 71 -0.73 5.47 2.45
C TYR A 71 -0.49 4.70 1.16
N ILE A 72 -0.86 3.44 1.16
CA ILE A 72 -0.66 2.55 0.02
C ILE A 72 -1.99 1.93 -0.35
N GLY A 73 -2.55 2.36 -1.46
CA GLY A 73 -3.77 1.78 -2.00
C GLY A 73 -3.44 0.75 -3.05
N ILE A 74 -4.15 -0.35 -3.02
CA ILE A 74 -3.96 -1.42 -4.00
C ILE A 74 -5.32 -1.84 -4.53
N GLU A 75 -5.31 -2.55 -5.66
CA GLU A 75 -6.53 -3.16 -6.16
C GLU A 75 -6.29 -4.64 -6.40
N GLU A 76 -7.32 -5.41 -6.07
CA GLU A 76 -7.27 -6.86 -6.26
C GLU A 76 -7.63 -7.26 -7.66
#